data_5cb2196484c8b07b7c0df6e3d30125b6
#
_entry.id   5cb2196484c8b07b7c0df6e3d30125b6
#
_cell.length_a   1.000
_cell.length_b   1.000
_cell.length_c   1.000
_cell.angle_alpha   90.00
_cell.angle_beta   90.00
_cell.angle_gamma   90.00
#
_symmetry.space_group_name_H-M   'P 1'
#
loop_
_entity.id
_entity.type
_entity.pdbx_description
1 polymer ?
#
loop_
_entity_poly.entity_id
_entity_poly.type
_entity_poly.pdbx_seq_one_letter_code
_entity_poly.pdbx_strand_id
1 'polypeptide(L)'
;MTTVRRVIREKAFQSLFQLSTHEELTVDEAIQLALESTLSLNEERSLEEAMALVLPEESNNAGIVKDALAYLEVLVSGVQEHREAIDKTITNHLTNWTLNRLERTNLLLLRLATYELLYQPDVDKRIVMNEAIELTKTFNDEKASKFVNGILQSIADNR
;
A
#
# COMPACT_ATOMS: atom_id res chain seq x y z
N MET A 1 -13.14 12.61 -3.88
CA MET A 1 -13.83 11.36 -4.25
C MET A 1 -12.88 10.17 -4.17
N THR A 2 -13.30 9.10 -3.50
CA THR A 2 -12.48 7.90 -3.37
C THR A 2 -12.57 7.07 -4.65
N THR A 3 -11.42 6.63 -5.16
CA THR A 3 -11.34 5.79 -6.36
C THR A 3 -10.99 4.36 -5.97
N VAL A 4 -11.24 3.42 -6.87
CA VAL A 4 -10.88 2.01 -6.67
C VAL A 4 -9.37 1.89 -6.37
N ARG A 5 -8.52 2.54 -7.17
CA ARG A 5 -7.07 2.45 -6.96
C ARG A 5 -6.63 3.06 -5.62
N ARG A 6 -7.33 4.08 -5.12
CA ARG A 6 -7.06 4.64 -3.80
C ARG A 6 -7.40 3.66 -2.70
N VAL A 7 -8.57 3.02 -2.79
CA VAL A 7 -9.00 2.00 -1.83
C VAL A 7 -8.00 0.84 -1.79
N ILE A 8 -7.59 0.34 -2.96
CA ILE A 8 -6.63 -0.77 -3.03
C ILE A 8 -5.35 -0.42 -2.27
N ARG A 9 -4.77 0.74 -2.53
CA ARG A 9 -3.50 1.13 -1.92
C ARG A 9 -3.65 1.46 -0.43
N GLU A 10 -4.76 2.05 -0.04
CA GLU A 10 -5.07 2.28 1.38
C GLU A 10 -5.13 0.96 2.14
N LYS A 11 -5.84 -0.02 1.58
CA LYS A 11 -5.96 -1.34 2.21
C LYS A 11 -4.64 -2.11 2.15
N ALA A 12 -3.84 -1.92 1.10
CA ALA A 12 -2.49 -2.49 1.04
C ALA A 12 -1.61 -1.93 2.17
N PHE A 13 -1.62 -0.62 2.37
CA PHE A 13 -0.88 0.00 3.46
C PHE A 13 -1.33 -0.54 4.82
N GLN A 14 -2.64 -0.60 5.06
CA GLN A 14 -3.18 -1.10 6.33
C GLN A 14 -2.81 -2.57 6.56
N SER A 15 -2.82 -3.39 5.49
CA SER A 15 -2.39 -4.78 5.58
C SER A 15 -0.91 -4.90 5.95
N LEU A 16 -0.06 -4.10 5.30
CA LEU A 16 1.37 -4.08 5.61
C LEU A 16 1.63 -3.61 7.04
N PHE A 17 0.83 -2.67 7.53
CA PHE A 17 0.93 -2.23 8.91
C PHE A 17 0.61 -3.39 9.86
N GLN A 18 -0.44 -4.16 9.60
CA GLN A 18 -0.78 -5.34 10.40
C GLN A 18 0.38 -6.34 10.42
N LEU A 19 0.95 -6.63 9.24
CA LEU A 19 2.08 -7.56 9.13
C LEU A 19 3.33 -7.05 9.85
N SER A 20 3.54 -5.75 9.92
CA SER A 20 4.69 -5.16 10.59
C SER A 20 4.60 -5.26 12.12
N THR A 21 3.39 -5.41 12.65
CA THR A 21 3.16 -5.50 14.11
C THR A 21 2.82 -6.92 14.57
N HIS A 22 2.41 -7.79 13.66
CA HIS A 22 1.99 -9.16 13.97
C HIS A 22 2.60 -10.11 12.95
N GLU A 23 3.84 -10.54 13.21
CA GLU A 23 4.61 -11.37 12.28
C GLU A 23 3.97 -12.74 11.99
N GLU A 24 3.13 -13.23 12.90
CA GLU A 24 2.46 -14.51 12.77
C GLU A 24 1.30 -14.51 11.77
N LEU A 25 0.85 -13.33 11.33
CA LEU A 25 -0.24 -13.24 10.36
C LEU A 25 0.18 -13.68 8.96
N THR A 26 -0.73 -14.36 8.27
CA THR A 26 -0.59 -14.58 6.83
C THR A 26 -1.02 -13.31 6.08
N VAL A 27 -0.65 -13.23 4.80
CA VAL A 27 -1.08 -12.12 3.95
C VAL A 27 -2.61 -12.02 3.92
N ASP A 28 -3.29 -13.15 3.74
CA ASP A 28 -4.76 -13.16 3.68
C ASP A 28 -5.39 -12.69 4.98
N GLU A 29 -4.83 -13.10 6.13
CA GLU A 29 -5.32 -12.63 7.43
C GLU A 29 -5.13 -11.13 7.60
N ALA A 30 -3.98 -10.59 7.18
CA ALA A 30 -3.71 -9.17 7.26
C ALA A 30 -4.66 -8.37 6.36
N ILE A 31 -4.94 -8.86 5.16
CA ILE A 31 -5.89 -8.24 4.24
C ILE A 31 -7.29 -8.26 4.84
N GLN A 32 -7.70 -9.39 5.43
CA GLN A 32 -8.99 -9.50 6.09
C GLN A 32 -9.16 -8.43 7.17
N LEU A 33 -8.15 -8.29 8.04
CA LEU A 33 -8.17 -7.28 9.09
C LEU A 33 -8.27 -5.85 8.52
N ALA A 34 -7.51 -5.56 7.46
CA ALA A 34 -7.53 -4.24 6.84
C ALA A 34 -8.89 -3.93 6.21
N LEU A 35 -9.48 -4.91 5.50
CA LEU A 35 -10.78 -4.72 4.86
C LEU A 35 -11.89 -4.52 5.89
N GLU A 36 -11.83 -5.21 7.01
CA GLU A 36 -12.87 -5.18 8.03
C GLU A 36 -12.67 -4.11 9.10
N SER A 37 -11.62 -3.30 9.01
CA SER A 37 -11.31 -2.29 10.02
C SER A 37 -12.44 -1.28 10.25
N THR A 38 -13.28 -1.03 9.26
CA THR A 38 -14.41 -0.10 9.34
C THR A 38 -15.77 -0.80 9.25
N LEU A 39 -15.78 -2.13 9.24
CA LEU A 39 -16.98 -2.94 9.09
C LEU A 39 -17.38 -3.57 10.43
N SER A 40 -18.59 -4.14 10.48
CA SER A 40 -19.05 -4.85 11.66
C SER A 40 -18.22 -6.11 11.89
N LEU A 41 -17.70 -6.27 13.11
CA LEU A 41 -16.86 -7.42 13.48
C LEU A 41 -17.67 -8.68 13.77
N ASN A 42 -19.00 -8.57 13.82
CA ASN A 42 -19.87 -9.69 14.21
C ASN A 42 -20.32 -10.55 13.04
N GLU A 43 -19.88 -10.25 11.84
CA GLU A 43 -20.27 -11.01 10.64
C GLU A 43 -19.04 -11.63 9.99
N GLU A 44 -19.15 -12.91 9.65
CA GLU A 44 -18.12 -13.57 8.86
C GLU A 44 -18.30 -13.19 7.39
N ARG A 45 -17.22 -12.77 6.75
CA ARG A 45 -17.22 -12.38 5.34
C ARG A 45 -16.04 -13.02 4.62
N SER A 46 -16.25 -13.36 3.37
CA SER A 46 -15.13 -13.69 2.49
C SER A 46 -14.35 -12.41 2.17
N LEU A 47 -13.14 -12.55 1.65
CA LEU A 47 -12.35 -11.40 1.21
C LEU A 47 -13.10 -10.62 0.12
N GLU A 48 -13.75 -11.30 -0.81
CA GLU A 48 -14.51 -10.65 -1.87
C GLU A 48 -15.70 -9.86 -1.33
N GLU A 49 -16.44 -10.43 -0.37
CA GLU A 49 -17.55 -9.73 0.28
C GLU A 49 -17.08 -8.47 1.01
N ALA A 50 -15.99 -8.58 1.76
CA ALA A 50 -15.42 -7.45 2.48
C ALA A 50 -14.91 -6.38 1.49
N MET A 51 -14.26 -6.79 0.42
CA MET A 51 -13.75 -5.87 -0.60
C MET A 51 -14.90 -5.10 -1.27
N ALA A 52 -15.99 -5.78 -1.59
CA ALA A 52 -17.16 -5.14 -2.18
C ALA A 52 -17.72 -4.01 -1.30
N LEU A 53 -17.69 -4.21 0.02
CA LEU A 53 -18.22 -3.22 0.97
C LEU A 53 -17.33 -1.98 1.11
N VAL A 54 -16.01 -2.10 0.90
CA VAL A 54 -15.11 -0.95 1.05
C VAL A 54 -14.89 -0.19 -0.26
N LEU A 55 -15.22 -0.79 -1.41
CA LEU A 55 -15.12 -0.10 -2.70
C LEU A 55 -16.23 0.92 -2.87
N PRO A 56 -16.00 1.96 -3.72
CA PRO A 56 -17.07 2.90 -4.06
C PRO A 56 -18.30 2.15 -4.60
N GLU A 57 -19.49 2.59 -4.23
CA GLU A 57 -20.73 1.91 -4.58
C GLU A 57 -20.86 1.67 -6.09
N GLU A 58 -20.49 2.64 -6.91
CA GLU A 58 -20.54 2.55 -8.38
C GLU A 58 -19.53 1.56 -8.96
N SER A 59 -18.59 1.07 -8.15
CA SER A 59 -17.50 0.21 -8.57
C SER A 59 -17.51 -1.17 -7.89
N ASN A 60 -18.63 -1.56 -7.27
CA ASN A 60 -18.65 -2.80 -6.49
C ASN A 60 -19.24 -4.01 -7.26
N ASN A 61 -19.24 -3.99 -8.60
CA ASN A 61 -19.65 -5.17 -9.37
C ASN A 61 -18.59 -6.29 -9.24
N ALA A 62 -19.01 -7.52 -9.49
CA ALA A 62 -18.19 -8.71 -9.25
C ALA A 62 -16.83 -8.69 -9.98
N GLY A 63 -16.79 -8.19 -11.20
CA GLY A 63 -15.56 -8.12 -11.97
C GLY A 63 -14.55 -7.16 -11.38
N ILE A 64 -15.01 -5.96 -11.02
CA ILE A 64 -14.15 -4.94 -10.40
C ILE A 64 -13.68 -5.40 -9.02
N VAL A 65 -14.57 -5.98 -8.24
CA VAL A 65 -14.22 -6.51 -6.90
C VAL A 65 -13.11 -7.55 -7.00
N LYS A 66 -13.26 -8.50 -7.92
CA LYS A 66 -12.28 -9.57 -8.12
C LYS A 66 -10.92 -9.01 -8.54
N ASP A 67 -10.90 -8.09 -9.50
CA ASP A 67 -9.66 -7.50 -9.99
C ASP A 67 -8.99 -6.63 -8.92
N ALA A 68 -9.78 -5.87 -8.17
CA ALA A 68 -9.27 -5.04 -7.09
C ALA A 68 -8.64 -5.88 -5.98
N LEU A 69 -9.32 -6.96 -5.57
CA LEU A 69 -8.79 -7.87 -4.56
C LEU A 69 -7.52 -8.55 -5.05
N ALA A 70 -7.48 -8.98 -6.31
CA ALA A 70 -6.29 -9.60 -6.89
C ALA A 70 -5.09 -8.64 -6.85
N TYR A 71 -5.28 -7.38 -7.21
CA TYR A 71 -4.21 -6.40 -7.17
C TYR A 71 -3.77 -6.08 -5.74
N LEU A 72 -4.72 -6.00 -4.81
CA LEU A 72 -4.41 -5.83 -3.40
C LEU A 72 -3.49 -6.95 -2.90
N GLU A 73 -3.80 -8.20 -3.24
CA GLU A 73 -2.98 -9.35 -2.88
C GLU A 73 -1.59 -9.28 -3.51
N VAL A 74 -1.50 -8.85 -4.78
CA VAL A 74 -0.22 -8.65 -5.46
C VAL A 74 0.63 -7.63 -4.72
N LEU A 75 0.05 -6.51 -4.33
CA LEU A 75 0.79 -5.46 -3.63
C LEU A 75 1.33 -5.93 -2.28
N VAL A 76 0.48 -6.53 -1.47
CA VAL A 76 0.88 -6.96 -0.12
C VAL A 76 1.90 -8.10 -0.19
N SER A 77 1.61 -9.13 -0.98
CA SER A 77 2.52 -10.27 -1.15
C SER A 77 3.83 -9.85 -1.79
N GLY A 78 3.76 -8.96 -2.78
CA GLY A 78 4.94 -8.48 -3.50
C GLY A 78 5.89 -7.71 -2.61
N VAL A 79 5.37 -6.83 -1.75
CA VAL A 79 6.21 -6.10 -0.80
C VAL A 79 6.90 -7.08 0.15
N GLN A 80 6.17 -8.07 0.67
CA GLN A 80 6.75 -9.05 1.59
C GLN A 80 7.81 -9.91 0.91
N GLU A 81 7.52 -10.35 -0.30
CA GLU A 81 8.43 -11.21 -1.07
C GLU A 81 9.71 -10.48 -1.50
N HIS A 82 9.59 -9.22 -1.88
CA HIS A 82 10.72 -8.43 -2.41
C HIS A 82 11.25 -7.40 -1.41
N ARG A 83 10.93 -7.54 -0.15
CA ARG A 83 11.27 -6.55 0.88
C ARG A 83 12.75 -6.20 0.92
N GLU A 84 13.61 -7.20 0.81
CA GLU A 84 15.07 -6.98 0.87
C GLU A 84 15.55 -6.08 -0.27
N ALA A 85 15.13 -6.37 -1.50
CA ALA A 85 15.48 -5.57 -2.66
C ALA A 85 14.86 -4.17 -2.59
N ILE A 86 13.62 -4.08 -2.12
CA ILE A 86 12.92 -2.81 -1.94
C ILE A 86 13.67 -1.95 -0.92
N ASP A 87 14.02 -2.50 0.22
CA ASP A 87 14.73 -1.78 1.29
C ASP A 87 16.10 -1.30 0.82
N LYS A 88 16.79 -2.11 0.02
CA LYS A 88 18.06 -1.71 -0.57
C LYS A 88 17.91 -0.51 -1.50
N THR A 89 16.87 -0.53 -2.34
CA THR A 89 16.58 0.60 -3.24
C THR A 89 16.27 1.86 -2.43
N ILE A 90 15.43 1.76 -1.42
CA ILE A 90 15.10 2.91 -0.56
C ILE A 90 16.37 3.45 0.10
N THR A 91 17.19 2.56 0.68
CA THR A 91 18.44 2.95 1.35
C THR A 91 19.35 3.71 0.42
N ASN A 92 19.48 3.29 -0.84
CA ASN A 92 20.33 3.93 -1.83
C ASN A 92 19.88 5.36 -2.19
N HIS A 93 18.64 5.70 -1.88
CA HIS A 93 18.07 7.02 -2.16
C HIS A 93 17.85 7.87 -0.91
N LEU A 94 18.27 7.37 0.27
CA LEU A 94 18.23 8.15 1.50
C LEU A 94 19.47 9.02 1.63
N THR A 95 19.29 10.27 2.06
CA THR A 95 20.37 11.20 2.34
C THR A 95 20.32 11.56 3.80
N ASN A 96 21.38 11.28 4.54
CA ASN A 96 21.51 11.57 5.98
C ASN A 96 20.54 10.81 6.89
N TRP A 97 19.92 9.74 6.37
CA TRP A 97 19.00 8.88 7.13
C TRP A 97 19.35 7.42 6.90
N THR A 98 19.06 6.60 7.87
CA THR A 98 19.13 5.14 7.72
C THR A 98 17.70 4.59 7.76
N LEU A 99 17.52 3.42 7.14
CA LEU A 99 16.20 2.82 7.01
C LEU A 99 15.51 2.63 8.38
N ASN A 100 16.26 2.16 9.37
CA ASN A 100 15.71 1.86 10.70
C ASN A 100 15.37 3.12 11.52
N ARG A 101 15.73 4.30 11.04
CA ARG A 101 15.37 5.57 11.68
C ARG A 101 14.12 6.19 11.08
N LEU A 102 13.59 5.62 10.00
CA LEU A 102 12.37 6.11 9.39
C LEU A 102 11.17 5.77 10.28
N GLU A 103 10.24 6.71 10.35
CA GLU A 103 8.95 6.46 11.00
C GLU A 103 8.25 5.31 10.27
N ARG A 104 7.60 4.41 11.01
CA ARG A 104 6.98 3.21 10.44
C ARG A 104 6.01 3.52 9.31
N THR A 105 5.14 4.51 9.50
CA THR A 105 4.18 4.89 8.45
C THR A 105 4.89 5.26 7.16
N ASN A 106 5.92 6.09 7.25
CA ASN A 106 6.69 6.51 6.08
C ASN A 106 7.42 5.34 5.43
N LEU A 107 8.00 4.46 6.23
CA LEU A 107 8.70 3.28 5.72
C LEU A 107 7.74 2.37 4.94
N LEU A 108 6.56 2.10 5.48
CA LEU A 108 5.59 1.23 4.82
C LEU A 108 5.05 1.86 3.53
N LEU A 109 4.82 3.16 3.52
CA LEU A 109 4.39 3.86 2.32
C LEU A 109 5.49 3.86 1.25
N LEU A 110 6.74 4.05 1.66
CA LEU A 110 7.88 3.96 0.75
C LEU A 110 8.03 2.56 0.17
N ARG A 111 7.89 1.54 0.99
CA ARG A 111 7.96 0.15 0.52
C ARG A 111 6.88 -0.15 -0.51
N LEU A 112 5.64 0.26 -0.23
CA LEU A 112 4.51 0.01 -1.13
C LEU A 112 4.72 0.69 -2.48
N ALA A 113 5.03 1.98 -2.48
CA ALA A 113 5.22 2.73 -3.72
C ALA A 113 6.46 2.24 -4.48
N THR A 114 7.55 1.94 -3.77
CA THR A 114 8.77 1.42 -4.40
C THR A 114 8.51 0.08 -5.07
N TYR A 115 7.70 -0.79 -4.42
CA TYR A 115 7.30 -2.05 -5.05
C TYR A 115 6.62 -1.80 -6.39
N GLU A 116 5.64 -0.90 -6.44
CA GLU A 116 4.95 -0.59 -7.69
C GLU A 116 5.90 -0.02 -8.75
N LEU A 117 6.80 0.87 -8.35
CA LEU A 117 7.76 1.47 -9.27
C LEU A 117 8.70 0.43 -9.87
N LEU A 118 9.14 -0.54 -9.07
CA LEU A 118 10.12 -1.54 -9.52
C LEU A 118 9.49 -2.74 -10.23
N TYR A 119 8.32 -3.18 -9.78
CA TYR A 119 7.75 -4.47 -10.19
C TYR A 119 6.44 -4.38 -10.95
N GLN A 120 5.86 -3.20 -11.08
CA GLN A 120 4.62 -2.99 -11.82
C GLN A 120 4.83 -1.93 -12.92
N PRO A 121 5.65 -2.23 -13.94
CA PRO A 121 6.03 -1.22 -14.95
C PRO A 121 4.86 -0.71 -15.78
N ASP A 122 3.75 -1.45 -15.86
CA ASP A 122 2.56 -1.04 -16.60
C ASP A 122 1.75 0.02 -15.86
N VAL A 123 2.00 0.24 -14.57
CA VAL A 123 1.36 1.30 -13.81
C VAL A 123 2.16 2.59 -14.02
N ASP A 124 1.49 3.64 -14.47
CA ASP A 124 2.13 4.93 -14.71
C ASP A 124 2.75 5.43 -13.39
N LYS A 125 4.03 5.79 -13.44
CA LYS A 125 4.75 6.28 -12.25
C LYS A 125 4.10 7.51 -11.63
N ARG A 126 3.41 8.34 -12.43
CA ARG A 126 2.69 9.51 -11.90
C ARG A 126 1.51 9.09 -11.03
N ILE A 127 0.86 7.98 -11.37
CA ILE A 127 -0.22 7.41 -10.55
C ILE A 127 0.36 6.92 -9.23
N VAL A 128 1.45 6.15 -9.27
CA VAL A 128 2.12 5.65 -8.06
C VAL A 128 2.50 6.81 -7.14
N MET A 129 3.12 7.85 -7.71
CA MET A 129 3.56 9.02 -6.95
C MET A 129 2.39 9.76 -6.31
N ASN A 130 1.34 10.04 -7.09
CA ASN A 130 0.17 10.77 -6.59
C ASN A 130 -0.55 10.00 -5.47
N GLU A 131 -0.70 8.70 -5.64
CA GLU A 131 -1.37 7.88 -4.61
C GLU A 131 -0.52 7.81 -3.33
N ALA A 132 0.80 7.69 -3.46
CA ALA A 132 1.70 7.69 -2.31
C ALA A 132 1.63 9.01 -1.53
N ILE A 133 1.59 10.14 -2.23
CA ILE A 133 1.47 11.47 -1.61
C ILE A 133 0.15 11.57 -0.84
N GLU A 134 -0.96 11.18 -1.48
CA GLU A 134 -2.28 11.26 -0.84
C GLU A 134 -2.39 10.35 0.38
N LEU A 135 -1.85 9.13 0.29
CA LEU A 135 -1.82 8.22 1.43
C LEU A 135 -0.97 8.78 2.58
N THR A 136 0.16 9.40 2.26
CA THR A 136 1.01 9.98 3.30
C THR A 136 0.28 11.12 4.00
N LYS A 137 -0.44 11.95 3.26
CA LYS A 137 -1.25 13.02 3.87
C LYS A 137 -2.38 12.46 4.75
N THR A 138 -2.97 11.34 4.34
CA THR A 138 -4.05 10.68 5.09
C THR A 138 -3.56 10.07 6.39
N PHE A 139 -2.43 9.35 6.36
CA PHE A 139 -1.94 8.59 7.50
C PHE A 139 -0.80 9.26 8.27
N ASN A 140 -0.32 10.38 7.79
CA ASN A 140 0.70 11.18 8.45
C ASN A 140 0.37 12.67 8.23
N ASP A 141 1.31 13.46 7.71
CA ASP A 141 1.07 14.89 7.48
C ASP A 141 1.69 15.36 6.16
N GLU A 142 1.53 16.63 5.87
CA GLU A 142 2.04 17.22 4.64
C GLU A 142 3.57 17.27 4.59
N LYS A 143 4.21 17.47 5.75
CA LYS A 143 5.68 17.46 5.84
C LYS A 143 6.22 16.07 5.49
N ALA A 144 5.58 15.02 6.02
CA ALA A 144 5.95 13.65 5.68
C ALA A 144 5.73 13.36 4.18
N SER A 145 4.66 13.90 3.58
CA SER A 145 4.41 13.68 2.15
C SER A 145 5.50 14.29 1.27
N LYS A 146 6.06 15.41 1.66
CA LYS A 146 7.19 16.03 0.94
C LYS A 146 8.45 15.17 1.04
N PHE A 147 8.72 14.62 2.22
CA PHE A 147 9.84 13.72 2.45
C PHE A 147 9.72 12.44 1.61
N VAL A 148 8.56 11.80 1.67
CA VAL A 148 8.28 10.57 0.91
C VAL A 148 8.36 10.85 -0.59
N ASN A 149 7.77 11.96 -1.04
CA ASN A 149 7.78 12.34 -2.45
C ASN A 149 9.21 12.53 -2.97
N GLY A 150 10.08 13.17 -2.20
CA GLY A 150 11.47 13.39 -2.60
C GLY A 150 12.22 12.09 -2.86
N ILE A 151 12.05 11.11 -1.96
CA ILE A 151 12.69 9.80 -2.10
C ILE A 151 12.11 9.06 -3.31
N LEU A 152 10.78 9.03 -3.43
CA LEU A 152 10.11 8.33 -4.52
C LEU A 152 10.43 8.96 -5.88
N GLN A 153 10.55 10.29 -5.96
CA GLN A 153 10.92 10.96 -7.19
C GLN A 153 12.29 10.49 -7.66
N SER A 154 13.23 10.40 -6.74
CA SER A 154 14.59 9.91 -7.05
C SER A 154 14.55 8.46 -7.55
N ILE A 155 13.76 7.60 -6.94
CA ILE A 155 13.60 6.21 -7.38
C ILE A 155 12.92 6.16 -8.75
N ALA A 156 11.86 6.96 -8.96
CA ALA A 156 11.11 6.98 -10.21
C ALA A 156 11.96 7.49 -11.37
N ASP A 157 12.87 8.44 -11.13
CA ASP A 157 13.76 8.98 -12.16
C ASP A 157 14.73 7.92 -12.70
N ASN A 158 14.95 6.85 -11.96
CA ASN A 158 15.82 5.74 -12.35
C ASN A 158 15.05 4.53 -12.87
N ARG A 159 13.75 4.66 -13.04
CA ARG A 159 12.89 3.57 -13.53
C ARG A 159 13.08 3.29 -15.05
#